data_93c1f9fe2a73ca25efb0f172b7b9f807
#
_entry.id   93c1f9fe2a73ca25efb0f172b7b9f807
#
_cell.length_a   1.000
_cell.length_b   1.000
_cell.length_c   1.000
_cell.angle_alpha   90.00
_cell.angle_beta   90.00
_cell.angle_gamma   90.00
#
_symmetry.space_group_name_H-M   'P 1'
#
loop_
_entity.id
_entity.type
_entity.pdbx_description
1 polymer ?
#
loop_
_entity_poly.entity_id
_entity_poly.type
_entity_poly.pdbx_seq_one_letter_code
_entity_poly.pdbx_strand_id
1 'polypeptide(L)'
;MKHTSKLILTLLFSAMVWPQQISAQEQNVTVPDNTQYILTPPAPATPRINSARVFGVRPKSEFRYTIAATGNRPMTFSADGLPKGLKLDEQTGIITGRLKKKGTYKVVLRAKNSLGEAERDLRIEVGEDILLTPPMGWNSWNCWGKSVSQEKVLSSAKAMVDKGLANYGYTYIN
;
A
#
# COMPACT_ATOMS: atom_id res chain seq x y z
N MET A 1 57.44 -19.13 64.13
CA MET A 1 57.44 -18.63 62.75
C MET A 1 55.96 -18.51 62.26
N LYS A 2 55.48 -17.29 62.18
CA LYS A 2 54.06 -16.99 61.82
C LYS A 2 54.02 -16.53 60.35
N HIS A 3 53.44 -17.33 59.48
CA HIS A 3 53.16 -16.92 58.11
C HIS A 3 51.80 -16.20 58.04
N THR A 4 51.82 -14.91 57.77
CA THR A 4 50.66 -14.09 57.50
C THR A 4 50.38 -14.12 56.00
N SER A 5 49.32 -14.83 55.59
CA SER A 5 48.84 -14.84 54.21
C SER A 5 48.03 -13.57 53.95
N LYS A 6 48.44 -12.75 52.97
CA LYS A 6 47.71 -11.56 52.54
C LYS A 6 46.75 -11.99 51.41
N LEU A 7 45.45 -11.89 51.70
CA LEU A 7 44.39 -12.06 50.74
C LEU A 7 44.26 -10.75 49.89
N ILE A 8 44.56 -10.85 48.59
CA ILE A 8 44.34 -9.76 47.65
C ILE A 8 42.93 -9.94 47.10
N LEU A 9 42.02 -9.04 47.48
CA LEU A 9 40.65 -8.98 46.97
C LEU A 9 40.65 -8.18 45.67
N THR A 10 40.55 -8.85 44.52
CA THR A 10 40.43 -8.22 43.20
C THR A 10 38.96 -7.87 42.96
N LEU A 11 38.62 -6.59 43.03
CA LEU A 11 37.29 -6.06 42.65
C LEU A 11 37.20 -6.03 41.11
N LEU A 12 36.41 -6.93 40.53
CA LEU A 12 36.00 -6.87 39.17
C LEU A 12 34.87 -5.84 39.01
N PHE A 13 35.19 -4.68 38.47
CA PHE A 13 34.22 -3.72 37.98
C PHE A 13 33.66 -4.23 36.67
N SER A 14 32.48 -4.87 36.68
CA SER A 14 31.71 -5.12 35.48
C SER A 14 31.00 -3.82 35.05
N ALA A 15 31.55 -3.16 34.05
CA ALA A 15 30.87 -2.05 33.37
C ALA A 15 29.61 -2.57 32.67
N MET A 16 28.45 -2.33 33.29
CA MET A 16 27.16 -2.53 32.61
C MET A 16 27.03 -1.50 31.51
N VAL A 17 27.27 -1.92 30.25
CA VAL A 17 26.94 -1.13 29.06
C VAL A 17 25.43 -1.20 28.88
N TRP A 18 24.73 -0.18 29.32
CA TRP A 18 23.32 0.00 28.95
C TRP A 18 23.22 0.32 27.46
N PRO A 19 22.36 -0.38 26.70
CA PRO A 19 22.10 0.01 25.34
C PRO A 19 21.45 1.40 25.37
N GLN A 20 22.16 2.40 24.85
CA GLN A 20 21.56 3.69 24.58
C GLN A 20 20.46 3.47 23.54
N GLN A 21 19.21 3.63 23.94
CA GLN A 21 18.11 3.79 22.99
C GLN A 21 18.37 5.08 22.21
N ILE A 22 18.84 4.91 20.98
CA ILE A 22 18.84 6.00 20.01
C ILE A 22 17.37 6.22 19.67
N SER A 23 16.73 7.15 20.37
CA SER A 23 15.43 7.66 19.93
C SER A 23 15.67 8.37 18.60
N ALA A 24 15.15 7.80 17.51
CA ALA A 24 15.06 8.51 16.27
C ALA A 24 14.18 9.75 16.54
N GLN A 25 14.81 10.93 16.65
CA GLN A 25 14.06 12.19 16.62
C GLN A 25 13.34 12.21 15.27
N GLU A 26 12.02 12.11 15.31
CA GLU A 26 11.19 12.50 14.18
C GLU A 26 11.49 13.97 13.89
N GLN A 27 12.36 14.20 12.94
CA GLN A 27 12.54 15.54 12.37
C GLN A 27 11.19 15.91 11.76
N ASN A 28 10.49 16.84 12.39
CA ASN A 28 9.33 17.51 11.80
C ASN A 28 9.83 18.27 10.55
N VAL A 29 9.92 17.55 9.43
CA VAL A 29 10.17 18.16 8.14
C VAL A 29 8.91 18.94 7.79
N THR A 30 8.94 20.24 8.00
CA THR A 30 7.90 21.14 7.48
C THR A 30 7.97 21.10 5.96
N VAL A 31 7.03 20.39 5.35
CA VAL A 31 6.88 20.39 3.89
C VAL A 31 6.39 21.78 3.49
N PRO A 32 7.11 22.51 2.61
CA PRO A 32 6.67 23.82 2.15
C PRO A 32 5.27 23.71 1.52
N ASP A 33 4.42 24.70 1.76
CA ASP A 33 3.15 24.81 1.06
C ASP A 33 3.40 25.21 -0.39
N ASN A 34 3.31 24.23 -1.27
CA ASN A 34 3.48 24.41 -2.71
C ASN A 34 2.14 24.51 -3.45
N THR A 35 1.04 24.74 -2.74
CA THR A 35 -0.33 24.76 -3.32
C THR A 35 -0.43 25.74 -4.49
N GLN A 36 0.26 26.85 -4.45
CA GLN A 36 0.30 27.85 -5.53
C GLN A 36 0.91 27.33 -6.85
N TYR A 37 1.70 26.27 -6.80
CA TYR A 37 2.33 25.66 -7.99
C TYR A 37 1.54 24.43 -8.50
N ILE A 38 0.49 24.03 -7.81
CA ILE A 38 -0.34 22.88 -8.21
C ILE A 38 -1.36 23.37 -9.23
N LEU A 39 -1.10 23.09 -10.50
CA LEU A 39 -2.00 23.46 -11.60
C LEU A 39 -3.14 22.47 -11.81
N THR A 40 -3.05 21.28 -11.22
CA THR A 40 -4.10 20.25 -11.32
C THR A 40 -5.23 20.57 -10.34
N PRO A 41 -6.47 20.69 -10.81
CA PRO A 41 -7.60 20.93 -9.90
C PRO A 41 -7.76 19.77 -8.91
N PRO A 42 -8.27 20.04 -7.70
CA PRO A 42 -8.54 18.98 -6.73
C PRO A 42 -9.56 17.97 -7.29
N ALA A 43 -9.50 16.74 -6.79
CA ALA A 43 -10.48 15.73 -7.16
C ALA A 43 -11.90 16.20 -6.76
N PRO A 44 -12.93 15.93 -7.60
CA PRO A 44 -14.30 16.27 -7.27
C PRO A 44 -14.76 15.54 -6.00
N ALA A 45 -15.68 16.15 -5.28
CA ALA A 45 -16.27 15.55 -4.08
C ALA A 45 -17.16 14.32 -4.41
N THR A 46 -17.72 14.26 -5.62
CA THR A 46 -18.40 13.06 -6.14
C THR A 46 -17.40 11.94 -6.42
N PRO A 47 -17.83 10.67 -6.33
CA PRO A 47 -16.96 9.54 -6.62
C PRO A 47 -16.39 9.57 -8.04
N ARG A 48 -15.11 9.17 -8.18
CA ARG A 48 -14.46 8.89 -9.47
C ARG A 48 -13.59 7.67 -9.32
N ILE A 49 -13.87 6.62 -10.09
CA ILE A 49 -13.07 5.38 -10.08
C ILE A 49 -11.82 5.58 -10.95
N ASN A 50 -10.64 5.32 -10.39
CA ASN A 50 -9.33 5.55 -11.02
C ASN A 50 -8.55 4.25 -11.31
N SER A 51 -9.05 3.10 -10.85
CA SER A 51 -8.41 1.79 -11.06
C SER A 51 -8.34 1.41 -12.54
N ALA A 52 -7.44 0.48 -12.86
CA ALA A 52 -7.27 -0.07 -14.22
C ALA A 52 -8.58 -0.70 -14.73
N ARG A 53 -8.83 -0.56 -16.06
CA ARG A 53 -10.00 -1.16 -16.72
C ARG A 53 -9.80 -2.61 -17.11
N VAL A 54 -8.56 -3.09 -17.04
CA VAL A 54 -8.19 -4.47 -17.38
C VAL A 54 -7.27 -5.00 -16.30
N PHE A 55 -7.51 -6.24 -15.87
CA PHE A 55 -6.68 -6.91 -14.87
C PHE A 55 -6.41 -8.35 -15.29
N GLY A 56 -5.14 -8.72 -15.41
CA GLY A 56 -4.70 -10.06 -15.77
C GLY A 56 -4.30 -10.87 -14.53
N VAL A 57 -4.68 -12.14 -14.50
CA VAL A 57 -4.32 -13.08 -13.43
C VAL A 57 -4.19 -14.49 -13.96
N ARG A 58 -3.23 -15.27 -13.43
CA ARG A 58 -3.12 -16.69 -13.76
C ARG A 58 -4.23 -17.51 -13.10
N PRO A 59 -4.69 -18.60 -13.74
CA PRO A 59 -5.66 -19.51 -13.11
C PRO A 59 -5.16 -20.02 -11.77
N LYS A 60 -6.05 -20.08 -10.78
CA LYS A 60 -5.80 -20.54 -9.40
C LYS A 60 -4.84 -19.65 -8.58
N SER A 61 -4.24 -18.63 -9.16
CA SER A 61 -3.45 -17.64 -8.41
C SER A 61 -4.35 -16.79 -7.52
N GLU A 62 -3.77 -16.19 -6.52
CA GLU A 62 -4.46 -15.23 -5.67
C GLU A 62 -4.84 -14.00 -6.48
N PHE A 63 -6.10 -13.62 -6.38
CA PHE A 63 -6.65 -12.41 -6.97
C PHE A 63 -6.72 -11.32 -5.91
N ARG A 64 -6.14 -10.18 -6.20
CA ARG A 64 -6.28 -8.98 -5.38
C ARG A 64 -6.37 -7.76 -6.28
N TYR A 65 -7.49 -7.08 -6.23
CA TYR A 65 -7.73 -5.85 -7.00
C TYR A 65 -8.44 -4.84 -6.12
N THR A 66 -8.04 -3.57 -6.19
CA THR A 66 -8.65 -2.50 -5.40
C THR A 66 -9.42 -1.57 -6.32
N ILE A 67 -10.68 -1.29 -5.99
CA ILE A 67 -11.45 -0.24 -6.62
C ILE A 67 -10.94 1.09 -6.07
N ALA A 68 -9.88 1.62 -6.69
CA ALA A 68 -9.33 2.90 -6.31
C ALA A 68 -10.30 4.01 -6.74
N ALA A 69 -10.75 4.83 -5.81
CA ALA A 69 -11.67 5.92 -6.11
C ALA A 69 -11.37 7.16 -5.27
N THR A 70 -11.42 8.32 -5.93
CA THR A 70 -11.41 9.64 -5.29
C THR A 70 -12.84 10.11 -5.05
N GLY A 71 -13.01 11.05 -4.13
CA GLY A 71 -14.31 11.62 -3.70
C GLY A 71 -14.39 11.67 -2.18
N ASN A 72 -15.40 12.36 -1.67
CA ASN A 72 -15.61 12.48 -0.22
C ASN A 72 -15.93 11.13 0.41
N ARG A 73 -15.42 10.92 1.61
CA ARG A 73 -15.71 9.75 2.46
C ARG A 73 -16.81 10.09 3.47
N PRO A 74 -17.65 9.13 3.92
CA PRO A 74 -17.61 7.70 3.64
C PRO A 74 -18.04 7.36 2.21
N MET A 75 -17.50 6.25 1.68
CA MET A 75 -17.80 5.75 0.36
C MET A 75 -18.01 4.24 0.43
N THR A 76 -18.97 3.71 -0.30
CA THR A 76 -19.25 2.29 -0.43
C THR A 76 -18.99 1.81 -1.84
N PHE A 77 -18.64 0.53 -1.97
CA PHE A 77 -18.30 -0.08 -3.24
C PHE A 77 -19.23 -1.25 -3.54
N SER A 78 -19.54 -1.43 -4.82
CA SER A 78 -20.26 -2.61 -5.30
C SER A 78 -19.71 -3.07 -6.66
N ALA A 79 -20.03 -4.30 -7.05
CA ALA A 79 -19.60 -4.86 -8.32
C ALA A 79 -20.66 -5.81 -8.87
N ASP A 80 -21.12 -5.54 -10.10
CA ASP A 80 -22.04 -6.42 -10.81
C ASP A 80 -21.27 -7.37 -11.72
N GLY A 81 -21.75 -8.60 -11.84
CA GLY A 81 -21.10 -9.60 -12.68
C GLY A 81 -19.80 -10.17 -12.11
N LEU A 82 -19.58 -10.00 -10.80
CA LEU A 82 -18.38 -10.53 -10.14
C LEU A 82 -18.35 -12.08 -10.25
N PRO A 83 -17.30 -12.67 -10.86
CA PRO A 83 -17.28 -14.11 -11.10
C PRO A 83 -17.21 -14.91 -9.80
N LYS A 84 -17.85 -16.09 -9.81
CA LYS A 84 -17.83 -17.02 -8.67
C LYS A 84 -16.39 -17.36 -8.27
N GLY A 85 -16.07 -17.16 -6.99
CA GLY A 85 -14.73 -17.36 -6.43
C GLY A 85 -14.02 -16.05 -6.09
N LEU A 86 -14.61 -14.87 -6.45
CA LEU A 86 -14.19 -13.57 -5.97
C LEU A 86 -15.21 -13.03 -4.96
N LYS A 87 -14.70 -12.19 -4.04
CA LYS A 87 -15.50 -11.48 -3.04
C LYS A 87 -15.03 -10.03 -2.98
N LEU A 88 -15.97 -9.11 -2.89
CA LEU A 88 -15.72 -7.68 -2.67
C LEU A 88 -15.96 -7.35 -1.18
N ASP A 89 -15.05 -6.60 -0.61
CA ASP A 89 -15.26 -5.86 0.63
C ASP A 89 -15.83 -4.47 0.26
N GLU A 90 -17.10 -4.25 0.59
CA GLU A 90 -17.85 -3.04 0.20
C GLU A 90 -17.35 -1.77 0.90
N GLN A 91 -16.61 -1.88 2.00
CA GLN A 91 -16.09 -0.74 2.75
C GLN A 91 -14.71 -0.30 2.21
N THR A 92 -13.87 -1.27 1.86
CA THR A 92 -12.50 -1.00 1.39
C THR A 92 -12.37 -0.98 -0.12
N GLY A 93 -13.36 -1.53 -0.86
CA GLY A 93 -13.30 -1.68 -2.32
C GLY A 93 -12.32 -2.75 -2.78
N ILE A 94 -11.87 -3.64 -1.88
CA ILE A 94 -10.90 -4.68 -2.20
C ILE A 94 -11.62 -5.95 -2.66
N ILE A 95 -11.27 -6.42 -3.86
CA ILE A 95 -11.75 -7.69 -4.41
C ILE A 95 -10.66 -8.73 -4.21
N THR A 96 -11.00 -9.84 -3.57
CA THR A 96 -10.09 -10.96 -3.31
C THR A 96 -10.70 -12.29 -3.71
N GLY A 97 -9.87 -13.31 -3.86
CA GLY A 97 -10.31 -14.68 -4.12
C GLY A 97 -9.41 -15.41 -5.11
N ARG A 98 -9.99 -16.37 -5.84
CA ARG A 98 -9.26 -17.17 -6.86
C ARG A 98 -10.19 -17.55 -7.99
N LEU A 99 -9.73 -17.39 -9.23
CA LEU A 99 -10.41 -17.84 -10.43
C LEU A 99 -9.72 -19.09 -10.99
N LYS A 100 -10.50 -20.14 -11.23
CA LYS A 100 -9.96 -21.44 -11.65
C LYS A 100 -9.94 -21.61 -13.18
N LYS A 101 -10.92 -21.01 -13.88
CA LYS A 101 -11.12 -21.20 -15.32
C LYS A 101 -10.49 -20.05 -16.07
N LYS A 102 -9.71 -20.37 -17.13
CA LYS A 102 -9.25 -19.39 -18.11
C LYS A 102 -10.45 -18.73 -18.82
N GLY A 103 -10.29 -17.49 -19.19
CA GLY A 103 -11.30 -16.73 -19.92
C GLY A 103 -11.37 -15.27 -19.51
N THR A 104 -12.25 -14.55 -20.17
CA THR A 104 -12.52 -13.13 -19.97
C THR A 104 -13.81 -12.95 -19.21
N TYR A 105 -13.76 -12.15 -18.14
CA TYR A 105 -14.92 -11.82 -17.31
C TYR A 105 -15.12 -10.31 -17.32
N LYS A 106 -16.37 -9.89 -17.54
CA LYS A 106 -16.76 -8.48 -17.51
C LYS A 106 -17.47 -8.19 -16.19
N VAL A 107 -17.03 -7.13 -15.52
CA VAL A 107 -17.54 -6.69 -14.21
C VAL A 107 -17.80 -5.20 -14.30
N VAL A 108 -18.91 -4.72 -13.75
CA VAL A 108 -19.19 -3.30 -13.58
C VAL A 108 -18.91 -2.93 -12.14
N LEU A 109 -17.91 -2.09 -11.92
CA LEU A 109 -17.51 -1.58 -10.61
C LEU A 109 -18.30 -0.31 -10.32
N ARG A 110 -18.73 -0.13 -9.05
CA ARG A 110 -19.37 1.10 -8.59
C ARG A 110 -18.72 1.62 -7.33
N ALA A 111 -18.69 2.95 -7.20
CA ALA A 111 -18.30 3.66 -6.00
C ALA A 111 -19.37 4.73 -5.71
N LYS A 112 -19.90 4.77 -4.49
CA LYS A 112 -21.01 5.65 -4.11
C LYS A 112 -20.71 6.38 -2.81
N ASN A 113 -21.03 7.66 -2.75
CA ASN A 113 -21.09 8.46 -1.54
C ASN A 113 -22.38 9.27 -1.47
N SER A 114 -22.55 10.16 -0.48
CA SER A 114 -23.73 11.00 -0.32
C SER A 114 -23.97 11.99 -1.47
N LEU A 115 -22.98 12.24 -2.32
CA LEU A 115 -23.03 13.25 -3.39
C LEU A 115 -23.23 12.62 -4.78
N GLY A 116 -23.13 11.30 -4.90
CA GLY A 116 -23.34 10.62 -6.18
C GLY A 116 -22.70 9.25 -6.26
N GLU A 117 -22.66 8.74 -7.49
CA GLU A 117 -22.17 7.42 -7.82
C GLU A 117 -21.32 7.48 -9.10
N ALA A 118 -20.30 6.63 -9.20
CA ALA A 118 -19.51 6.44 -10.39
C ALA A 118 -19.46 4.96 -10.76
N GLU A 119 -19.48 4.68 -12.05
CA GLU A 119 -19.34 3.34 -12.60
C GLU A 119 -18.09 3.22 -13.47
N ARG A 120 -17.53 2.01 -13.54
CA ARG A 120 -16.40 1.67 -14.42
C ARG A 120 -16.44 0.19 -14.79
N ASP A 121 -16.29 -0.07 -16.07
CA ASP A 121 -16.09 -1.43 -16.57
C ASP A 121 -14.71 -1.94 -16.17
N LEU A 122 -14.67 -3.18 -15.70
CA LEU A 122 -13.46 -3.95 -15.47
C LEU A 122 -13.52 -5.25 -16.29
N ARG A 123 -12.51 -5.47 -17.12
CA ARG A 123 -12.27 -6.73 -17.80
C ARG A 123 -11.21 -7.53 -17.06
N ILE A 124 -11.58 -8.69 -16.55
CA ILE A 124 -10.65 -9.63 -15.91
C ILE A 124 -10.26 -10.69 -16.92
N GLU A 125 -8.97 -10.78 -17.22
CA GLU A 125 -8.38 -11.80 -18.10
C GLU A 125 -7.70 -12.87 -17.25
N VAL A 126 -8.23 -14.09 -17.29
CA VAL A 126 -7.63 -15.23 -16.59
C VAL A 126 -6.87 -16.06 -17.61
N GLY A 127 -5.55 -15.94 -17.59
CA GLY A 127 -4.68 -16.53 -18.60
C GLY A 127 -3.21 -16.51 -18.19
N GLU A 128 -2.34 -16.53 -19.18
CA GLU A 128 -0.88 -16.47 -18.97
C GLU A 128 -0.40 -15.02 -18.88
N ASP A 129 -1.08 -14.11 -19.57
CA ASP A 129 -0.73 -12.70 -19.59
C ASP A 129 -1.26 -12.01 -18.33
N ILE A 130 -0.33 -11.35 -17.66
CA ILE A 130 -0.60 -10.59 -16.43
C ILE A 130 -0.24 -9.12 -16.63
N LEU A 131 -0.17 -8.20 -16.01
CA LEU A 131 0.29 -6.82 -16.27
C LEU A 131 -0.16 -6.26 -17.62
N LEU A 132 -1.45 -6.41 -17.92
CA LEU A 132 -2.06 -5.98 -19.18
C LEU A 132 -2.15 -4.45 -19.34
N THR A 133 -1.85 -3.72 -18.28
CA THR A 133 -1.68 -2.27 -18.25
C THR A 133 -0.40 -1.94 -17.48
N PRO A 134 0.28 -0.81 -17.76
CA PRO A 134 1.42 -0.37 -16.97
C PRO A 134 1.03 -0.26 -15.49
N PRO A 135 1.81 -0.85 -14.56
CA PRO A 135 1.54 -0.72 -13.13
C PRO A 135 1.77 0.72 -12.68
N MET A 136 0.78 1.30 -12.03
CA MET A 136 0.93 2.61 -11.39
C MET A 136 1.36 2.41 -9.94
N GLY A 137 2.49 3.02 -9.58
CA GLY A 137 3.02 2.83 -8.24
C GLY A 137 4.36 3.53 -8.03
N TRP A 138 5.07 3.11 -7.02
CA TRP A 138 6.36 3.64 -6.65
C TRP A 138 7.44 2.57 -6.75
N ASN A 139 8.63 2.97 -7.17
CA ASN A 139 9.80 2.12 -7.29
C ASN A 139 10.95 2.67 -6.44
N SER A 140 11.61 1.81 -5.67
CA SER A 140 12.65 2.17 -4.72
C SER A 140 13.98 2.60 -5.35
N TRP A 141 14.23 2.22 -6.61
CA TRP A 141 15.55 2.31 -7.22
C TRP A 141 16.13 3.73 -7.25
N ASN A 142 15.35 4.70 -7.72
CA ASN A 142 15.82 6.08 -7.81
C ASN A 142 15.97 6.78 -6.46
N CYS A 143 15.29 6.30 -5.41
CA CYS A 143 15.39 6.87 -4.08
C CYS A 143 16.54 6.28 -3.28
N TRP A 144 16.72 4.96 -3.32
CA TRP A 144 17.63 4.26 -2.42
C TRP A 144 18.64 3.33 -3.10
N GLY A 145 18.43 2.96 -4.36
CA GLY A 145 19.32 2.06 -5.08
C GLY A 145 19.67 0.82 -4.24
N LYS A 146 20.95 0.59 -4.06
CA LYS A 146 21.47 -0.55 -3.26
C LYS A 146 21.24 -0.43 -1.75
N SER A 147 20.86 0.74 -1.24
CA SER A 147 20.58 0.94 0.20
C SER A 147 19.12 0.65 0.58
N VAL A 148 18.33 0.07 -0.32
CA VAL A 148 16.94 -0.32 -0.06
C VAL A 148 16.87 -1.30 1.11
N SER A 149 15.85 -1.15 1.97
CA SER A 149 15.54 -2.06 3.07
C SER A 149 14.03 -2.27 3.17
N GLN A 150 13.63 -3.33 3.85
CA GLN A 150 12.20 -3.59 4.11
C GLN A 150 11.52 -2.41 4.79
N GLU A 151 12.16 -1.79 5.77
CA GLU A 151 11.63 -0.64 6.50
C GLU A 151 11.36 0.55 5.57
N LYS A 152 12.30 0.87 4.68
CA LYS A 152 12.17 1.95 3.70
C LYS A 152 11.01 1.69 2.72
N VAL A 153 10.85 0.45 2.26
CA VAL A 153 9.75 0.08 1.36
C VAL A 153 8.40 0.17 2.09
N LEU A 154 8.31 -0.34 3.33
CA LEU A 154 7.09 -0.26 4.14
C LEU A 154 6.70 1.18 4.46
N SER A 155 7.66 2.03 4.81
CA SER A 155 7.40 3.46 5.08
C SER A 155 6.87 4.18 3.83
N SER A 156 7.41 3.85 2.65
CA SER A 156 6.92 4.41 1.38
C SER A 156 5.52 3.91 1.04
N ALA A 157 5.23 2.63 1.25
CA ALA A 157 3.89 2.07 1.09
C ALA A 157 2.88 2.79 2.00
N LYS A 158 3.24 2.97 3.27
CA LYS A 158 2.41 3.70 4.22
C LYS A 158 2.18 5.15 3.78
N ALA A 159 3.22 5.85 3.34
CA ALA A 159 3.10 7.22 2.85
C ALA A 159 2.18 7.33 1.62
N MET A 160 2.22 6.37 0.70
CA MET A 160 1.31 6.33 -0.46
C MET A 160 -0.15 6.23 -0.03
N VAL A 161 -0.45 5.45 1.00
CA VAL A 161 -1.81 5.31 1.56
C VAL A 161 -2.22 6.59 2.31
N ASP A 162 -1.39 7.05 3.23
CA ASP A 162 -1.67 8.22 4.08
C ASP A 162 -1.85 9.52 3.28
N LYS A 163 -1.11 9.66 2.17
CA LYS A 163 -1.23 10.81 1.24
C LYS A 163 -2.34 10.63 0.20
N GLY A 164 -3.08 9.53 0.24
CA GLY A 164 -4.22 9.28 -0.63
C GLY A 164 -3.87 8.86 -2.07
N LEU A 165 -2.60 8.62 -2.39
CA LEU A 165 -2.18 8.22 -3.75
C LEU A 165 -2.83 6.90 -4.17
N ALA A 166 -3.09 5.99 -3.24
CA ALA A 166 -3.81 4.75 -3.51
C ALA A 166 -5.21 5.00 -4.11
N ASN A 167 -5.90 6.08 -3.72
CA ASN A 167 -7.21 6.45 -4.25
C ASN A 167 -7.15 6.92 -5.73
N TYR A 168 -5.98 7.33 -6.20
CA TYR A 168 -5.72 7.71 -7.59
C TYR A 168 -5.26 6.54 -8.46
N GLY A 169 -5.17 5.33 -7.90
CA GLY A 169 -4.78 4.13 -8.64
C GLY A 169 -3.30 3.75 -8.51
N TYR A 170 -2.52 4.44 -7.66
CA TYR A 170 -1.15 4.06 -7.35
C TYR A 170 -1.14 2.94 -6.31
N THR A 171 -1.27 1.69 -6.79
CA THR A 171 -1.48 0.51 -5.95
C THR A 171 -0.32 -0.48 -5.96
N TYR A 172 0.74 -0.18 -6.68
CA TYR A 172 1.95 -0.99 -6.73
C TYR A 172 3.09 -0.34 -5.96
N ILE A 173 3.92 -1.18 -5.33
CA ILE A 173 5.17 -0.79 -4.72
C ILE A 173 6.25 -1.81 -5.06
N ASN A 174 7.41 -1.33 -5.50
CA ASN A 174 8.49 -2.17 -6.02
C ASN A 174 9.86 -1.73 -5.48
#